data_f9a74e857ee9346da7e0459c8f53a693
#
_entry.id   f9a74e857ee9346da7e0459c8f53a693
#
_cell.length_a   1.000
_cell.length_b   1.000
_cell.length_c   1.000
_cell.angle_alpha   90.00
_cell.angle_beta   90.00
_cell.angle_gamma   90.00
#
_symmetry.space_group_name_H-M   'P 1'
#
loop_
_entity.id
_entity.type
_entity.pdbx_description
1 polymer ?
#
loop_
_entity_poly.entity_id
_entity_poly.type
_entity_poly.pdbx_seq_one_letter_code
_entity_poly.pdbx_strand_id
1 'polypeptide(L)'
;PPAEEKLLRAIFGEKARDVRDTSLKMPHGSKGTVVEILELARENGDELKAGINRSIRIFIAEKRKINVGDKISGRHGNKGVISRVLPAEDMPFLEDGTHVDIVLNPLGVPSRMNIGQVLEVHLGLALGFMKDEDGDDGVYIETPVFDSGDKESGGHEATIKDYLEEAGF
;
A
#
# COMPACT_ATOMS: atom_id res chain seq x y z
N PRO A 1 14.12 -32.95 -15.71
CA PRO A 1 14.74 -33.07 -17.03
C PRO A 1 13.69 -32.86 -18.13
N PRO A 2 14.02 -32.20 -19.25
CA PRO A 2 13.13 -32.01 -20.38
C PRO A 2 12.64 -33.35 -20.95
N ALA A 3 11.46 -33.34 -21.61
CA ALA A 3 10.80 -34.55 -22.09
C ALA A 3 11.70 -35.36 -23.03
N GLU A 4 12.54 -34.69 -23.82
CA GLU A 4 13.50 -35.26 -24.72
C GLU A 4 14.60 -36.06 -23.98
N GLU A 5 15.11 -35.57 -22.86
CA GLU A 5 16.09 -36.24 -22.03
C GLU A 5 15.50 -37.48 -21.34
N LYS A 6 14.22 -37.40 -20.93
CA LYS A 6 13.49 -38.56 -20.39
C LYS A 6 13.35 -39.67 -21.44
N LEU A 7 13.06 -39.30 -22.68
CA LEU A 7 12.93 -40.22 -23.80
C LEU A 7 14.27 -40.91 -24.14
N LEU A 8 15.35 -40.14 -24.20
CA LEU A 8 16.70 -40.66 -24.45
C LEU A 8 17.16 -41.64 -23.35
N ARG A 9 16.90 -41.33 -22.08
CA ARG A 9 17.21 -42.21 -20.96
C ARG A 9 16.41 -43.52 -21.01
N ALA A 10 15.13 -43.44 -21.39
CA ALA A 10 14.28 -44.61 -21.57
C ALA A 10 14.77 -45.52 -22.71
N ILE A 11 15.27 -44.94 -23.80
CA ILE A 11 15.80 -45.69 -24.97
C ILE A 11 17.12 -46.39 -24.63
N PHE A 12 18.00 -45.72 -23.86
CA PHE A 12 19.31 -46.28 -23.47
C PHE A 12 19.29 -47.17 -22.23
N GLY A 13 18.08 -47.45 -21.64
CA GLY A 13 17.94 -48.39 -20.55
C GLY A 13 18.55 -47.93 -19.20
N GLU A 14 18.98 -46.69 -19.08
CA GLU A 14 19.39 -46.13 -17.82
C GLU A 14 18.17 -46.03 -16.87
N LYS A 15 18.27 -46.63 -15.70
CA LYS A 15 17.26 -46.45 -14.62
C LYS A 15 17.20 -44.97 -14.32
N ALA A 16 16.23 -44.28 -14.93
CA ALA A 16 15.89 -42.91 -14.57
C ALA A 16 15.54 -42.91 -13.09
N ARG A 17 16.37 -42.29 -12.24
CA ARG A 17 15.94 -41.94 -10.91
C ARG A 17 14.73 -41.01 -11.09
N ASP A 18 13.62 -41.37 -10.50
CA ASP A 18 12.46 -40.49 -10.43
C ASP A 18 12.85 -39.21 -9.69
N VAL A 19 13.32 -38.25 -10.48
CA VAL A 19 13.65 -36.90 -9.98
C VAL A 19 12.33 -36.16 -9.93
N ARG A 20 11.84 -35.97 -8.72
CA ARG A 20 10.66 -35.13 -8.46
C ARG A 20 11.10 -33.68 -8.46
N ASP A 21 10.49 -32.86 -9.32
CA ASP A 21 10.67 -31.41 -9.29
C ASP A 21 10.01 -30.83 -8.03
N THR A 22 10.84 -30.36 -7.09
CA THR A 22 10.41 -29.71 -5.84
C THR A 22 10.60 -28.19 -5.88
N SER A 23 10.86 -27.63 -7.07
CA SER A 23 11.05 -26.20 -7.24
C SER A 23 9.84 -25.42 -6.73
N LEU A 24 10.12 -24.32 -6.04
CA LEU A 24 9.09 -23.37 -5.65
C LEU A 24 8.56 -22.68 -6.92
N LYS A 25 7.26 -22.77 -7.13
CA LYS A 25 6.58 -22.16 -8.27
C LYS A 25 5.59 -21.12 -7.79
N MET A 26 5.40 -20.09 -8.60
CA MET A 26 4.35 -19.09 -8.36
C MET A 26 2.98 -19.81 -8.34
N PRO A 27 2.10 -19.53 -7.35
CA PRO A 27 0.76 -20.10 -7.31
C PRO A 27 -0.05 -19.74 -8.56
N HIS A 28 -0.95 -20.65 -8.98
CA HIS A 28 -1.86 -20.36 -10.09
C HIS A 28 -2.71 -19.11 -9.81
N GLY A 29 -2.82 -18.23 -10.79
CA GLY A 29 -3.56 -16.97 -10.68
C GLY A 29 -2.74 -15.80 -10.12
N SER A 30 -1.56 -16.05 -9.56
CA SER A 30 -0.62 -15.01 -9.11
C SER A 30 0.42 -14.74 -10.18
N LYS A 31 0.76 -13.46 -10.34
CA LYS A 31 1.81 -12.99 -11.26
C LYS A 31 2.47 -11.75 -10.68
N GLY A 32 3.74 -11.57 -10.97
CA GLY A 32 4.47 -10.41 -10.49
C GLY A 32 5.82 -10.26 -11.18
N THR A 33 6.50 -9.16 -10.88
CA THR A 33 7.83 -8.85 -11.39
C THR A 33 8.84 -8.98 -10.26
N VAL A 34 9.93 -9.70 -10.50
CA VAL A 34 11.03 -9.80 -9.54
C VAL A 34 11.72 -8.45 -9.45
N VAL A 35 11.78 -7.88 -8.25
CA VAL A 35 12.38 -6.56 -7.98
C VAL A 35 13.71 -6.69 -7.28
N GLU A 36 13.90 -7.73 -6.46
CA GLU A 36 15.12 -7.95 -5.70
C GLU A 36 15.34 -9.43 -5.45
N ILE A 37 16.60 -9.84 -5.40
CA ILE A 37 17.02 -11.19 -5.01
C ILE A 37 18.08 -11.06 -3.93
N LEU A 38 17.80 -11.63 -2.75
CA LEU A 38 18.76 -11.72 -1.65
C LEU A 38 19.26 -13.18 -1.56
N GLU A 39 20.54 -13.36 -1.70
CA GLU A 39 21.19 -14.65 -1.53
C GLU A 39 21.92 -14.68 -0.18
N LEU A 40 21.54 -15.62 0.66
CA LEU A 40 22.18 -15.91 1.94
C LEU A 40 22.93 -17.23 1.80
N ALA A 41 24.22 -17.23 2.12
CA ALA A 41 25.07 -18.40 2.02
C ALA A 41 25.89 -18.59 3.30
N ARG A 42 25.99 -19.82 3.75
CA ARG A 42 26.80 -20.17 4.94
C ARG A 42 28.28 -19.81 4.74
N GLU A 43 28.75 -19.87 3.51
CA GLU A 43 30.12 -19.47 3.14
C GLU A 43 30.37 -17.99 3.40
N ASN A 44 29.35 -17.16 3.35
CA ASN A 44 29.41 -15.71 3.60
C ASN A 44 29.28 -15.37 5.10
N GLY A 45 29.10 -16.38 5.97
CA GLY A 45 28.88 -16.18 7.40
C GLY A 45 27.44 -15.93 7.80
N ASP A 46 26.47 -16.11 6.88
CA ASP A 46 25.07 -15.92 7.17
C ASP A 46 24.51 -17.02 8.08
N GLU A 47 23.67 -16.65 9.03
CA GLU A 47 22.96 -17.58 9.91
C GLU A 47 21.85 -18.31 9.17
N LEU A 48 22.10 -19.57 8.81
CA LEU A 48 21.12 -20.44 8.15
C LEU A 48 20.74 -21.62 9.05
N LYS A 49 19.51 -22.09 8.91
CA LYS A 49 19.02 -23.29 9.60
C LYS A 49 19.94 -24.49 9.34
N ALA A 50 19.98 -25.41 10.29
CA ALA A 50 20.76 -26.64 10.13
C ALA A 50 20.36 -27.41 8.86
N GLY A 51 21.37 -27.84 8.09
CA GLY A 51 21.16 -28.57 6.82
C GLY A 51 20.91 -27.68 5.59
N ILE A 52 20.85 -26.37 5.75
CA ILE A 52 20.71 -25.42 4.62
C ILE A 52 22.08 -24.75 4.37
N ASN A 53 22.59 -24.84 3.17
CA ASN A 53 23.84 -24.20 2.76
C ASN A 53 23.61 -22.84 2.09
N ARG A 54 22.52 -22.70 1.35
CA ARG A 54 22.13 -21.47 0.62
C ARG A 54 20.63 -21.25 0.75
N SER A 55 20.22 -20.02 0.91
CA SER A 55 18.81 -19.58 0.89
C SER A 55 18.68 -18.41 -0.05
N ILE A 56 17.73 -18.49 -0.97
CA ILE A 56 17.44 -17.40 -1.90
C ILE A 56 16.07 -16.83 -1.54
N ARG A 57 16.04 -15.54 -1.26
CA ARG A 57 14.81 -14.79 -1.04
C ARG A 57 14.54 -13.91 -2.26
N ILE A 58 13.42 -14.16 -2.91
CA ILE A 58 13.01 -13.45 -4.11
C ILE A 58 11.87 -12.51 -3.73
N PHE A 59 12.05 -11.20 -3.94
CA PHE A 59 11.02 -10.19 -3.74
C PHE A 59 10.29 -9.96 -5.04
N ILE A 60 8.99 -10.12 -5.00
CA ILE A 60 8.13 -10.02 -6.19
C ILE A 60 7.13 -8.88 -5.97
N ALA A 61 7.13 -7.90 -6.87
CA ALA A 61 6.12 -6.86 -6.91
C ALA A 61 4.88 -7.36 -7.63
N GLU A 62 3.74 -7.32 -6.97
CA GLU A 62 2.43 -7.67 -7.53
C GLU A 62 1.54 -6.43 -7.51
N LYS A 63 0.91 -6.10 -8.64
CA LYS A 63 -0.07 -5.01 -8.72
C LYS A 63 -1.45 -5.55 -8.42
N ARG A 64 -1.96 -5.26 -7.22
CA ARG A 64 -3.31 -5.59 -6.81
C ARG A 64 -4.23 -4.40 -6.97
N LYS A 65 -5.43 -4.64 -7.49
CA LYS A 65 -6.51 -3.67 -7.51
C LYS A 65 -7.45 -3.93 -6.35
N ILE A 66 -8.01 -2.86 -5.78
CA ILE A 66 -9.03 -2.95 -4.76
C ILE A 66 -10.33 -3.53 -5.34
N ASN A 67 -11.02 -4.34 -4.54
CA ASN A 67 -12.29 -4.96 -4.91
C ASN A 67 -13.33 -4.74 -3.81
N VAL A 68 -14.58 -4.91 -4.19
CA VAL A 68 -15.69 -4.95 -3.22
C VAL A 68 -15.43 -6.08 -2.21
N GLY A 69 -15.57 -5.78 -0.94
CA GLY A 69 -15.28 -6.70 0.16
C GLY A 69 -13.88 -6.55 0.77
N ASP A 70 -12.97 -5.80 0.15
CA ASP A 70 -11.66 -5.54 0.72
C ASP A 70 -11.77 -4.63 1.94
N LYS A 71 -10.99 -4.93 2.97
CA LYS A 71 -10.95 -4.15 4.20
C LYS A 71 -9.90 -3.06 4.10
N ILE A 72 -10.30 -1.84 4.40
CA ILE A 72 -9.44 -0.67 4.46
C ILE A 72 -9.51 -0.03 5.85
N SER A 73 -8.48 0.70 6.22
CA SER A 73 -8.43 1.47 7.46
C SER A 73 -7.61 2.73 7.29
N GLY A 74 -7.98 3.76 8.04
CA GLY A 74 -7.21 4.99 8.16
C GLY A 74 -6.29 4.98 9.38
N ARG A 75 -5.75 6.17 9.70
CA ARG A 75 -4.82 6.40 10.81
C ARG A 75 -5.50 6.69 12.15
N HIS A 76 -6.83 6.80 12.19
CA HIS A 76 -7.61 7.22 13.35
C HIS A 76 -8.49 6.10 13.94
N GLY A 77 -8.11 4.85 13.77
CA GLY A 77 -8.91 3.71 14.21
C GLY A 77 -10.19 3.49 13.39
N ASN A 78 -10.38 4.24 12.34
CA ASN A 78 -11.46 4.08 11.38
C ASN A 78 -11.15 2.92 10.43
N LYS A 79 -12.09 2.00 10.32
CA LYS A 79 -11.98 0.81 9.46
C LYS A 79 -13.29 0.58 8.74
N GLY A 80 -13.19 0.04 7.55
CA GLY A 80 -14.36 -0.25 6.74
C GLY A 80 -14.08 -1.31 5.70
N VAL A 81 -15.13 -1.73 5.04
CA VAL A 81 -15.11 -2.67 3.92
C VAL A 81 -15.62 -1.96 2.69
N ILE A 82 -14.95 -2.13 1.56
CA ILE A 82 -15.37 -1.53 0.30
C ILE A 82 -16.69 -2.15 -0.12
N SER A 83 -17.73 -1.35 -0.18
CA SER A 83 -19.07 -1.78 -0.57
C SER A 83 -19.33 -1.62 -2.07
N ARG A 84 -18.69 -0.65 -2.69
CA ARG A 84 -18.88 -0.32 -4.11
C ARG A 84 -17.62 0.27 -4.71
N VAL A 85 -17.32 -0.09 -5.95
CA VAL A 85 -16.31 0.55 -6.78
C VAL A 85 -17.06 1.23 -7.92
N LEU A 86 -16.88 2.54 -8.05
CA LEU A 86 -17.57 3.37 -9.04
C LEU A 86 -16.56 3.87 -10.08
N PRO A 87 -16.99 4.10 -11.32
CA PRO A 87 -16.18 4.84 -12.29
C PRO A 87 -16.01 6.30 -11.84
N ALA A 88 -14.96 6.96 -12.33
CA ALA A 88 -14.62 8.33 -11.93
C ALA A 88 -15.75 9.33 -12.20
N GLU A 89 -16.52 9.10 -13.27
CA GLU A 89 -17.63 9.97 -13.69
C GLU A 89 -18.81 9.99 -12.70
N ASP A 90 -18.95 8.92 -11.91
CA ASP A 90 -20.02 8.78 -10.91
C ASP A 90 -19.57 9.24 -9.51
N MET A 91 -18.32 9.64 -9.35
CA MET A 91 -17.78 10.13 -8.07
C MET A 91 -18.06 11.63 -7.91
N PRO A 92 -18.24 12.12 -6.67
CA PRO A 92 -18.27 13.56 -6.40
C PRO A 92 -16.97 14.24 -6.87
N PHE A 93 -17.05 15.48 -7.26
CA PHE A 93 -15.94 16.24 -7.80
C PHE A 93 -15.92 17.68 -7.26
N LEU A 94 -14.73 18.29 -7.28
CA LEU A 94 -14.50 19.68 -6.94
C LEU A 94 -14.85 20.61 -8.13
N GLU A 95 -14.84 21.91 -7.91
CA GLU A 95 -15.16 22.90 -8.96
C GLU A 95 -14.19 22.82 -10.16
N ASP A 96 -12.95 22.43 -9.93
CA ASP A 96 -11.92 22.22 -10.96
C ASP A 96 -12.09 20.92 -11.77
N GLY A 97 -13.08 20.08 -11.40
CA GLY A 97 -13.33 18.79 -12.02
C GLY A 97 -12.55 17.61 -11.42
N THR A 98 -11.72 17.84 -10.40
CA THR A 98 -11.00 16.78 -9.69
C THR A 98 -11.99 15.92 -8.90
N HIS A 99 -12.08 14.62 -9.22
CA HIS A 99 -12.95 13.71 -8.48
C HIS A 99 -12.34 13.27 -7.16
N VAL A 100 -13.17 12.97 -6.16
CA VAL A 100 -12.71 12.37 -4.92
C VAL A 100 -12.41 10.88 -5.12
N ASP A 101 -11.40 10.37 -4.42
CA ASP A 101 -10.96 8.98 -4.56
C ASP A 101 -11.77 8.01 -3.70
N ILE A 102 -12.30 8.48 -2.56
CA ILE A 102 -13.05 7.66 -1.62
C ILE A 102 -14.17 8.46 -0.96
N VAL A 103 -15.32 7.81 -0.79
CA VAL A 103 -16.45 8.34 -0.03
C VAL A 103 -16.69 7.43 1.18
N LEU A 104 -16.70 8.02 2.36
CA LEU A 104 -16.87 7.30 3.62
C LEU A 104 -18.24 7.60 4.23
N ASN A 105 -18.79 6.59 4.93
CA ASN A 105 -20.05 6.79 5.67
C ASN A 105 -19.81 7.68 6.91
N PRO A 106 -20.42 8.86 6.99
CA PRO A 106 -20.23 9.79 8.10
C PRO A 106 -20.76 9.27 9.45
N LEU A 107 -21.69 8.32 9.45
CA LEU A 107 -22.24 7.74 10.68
C LEU A 107 -21.18 6.99 11.51
N GLY A 108 -20.06 6.62 10.91
CA GLY A 108 -18.94 6.01 11.62
C GLY A 108 -18.10 6.95 12.48
N VAL A 109 -18.33 8.27 12.39
CA VAL A 109 -17.50 9.29 13.08
C VAL A 109 -18.07 9.70 14.45
N PRO A 110 -19.37 10.09 14.59
CA PRO A 110 -19.87 10.70 15.84
C PRO A 110 -19.79 9.75 17.04
N SER A 111 -20.19 8.49 16.86
CA SER A 111 -20.20 7.50 17.94
C SER A 111 -18.81 7.08 18.39
N ARG A 112 -17.81 7.21 17.54
CA ARG A 112 -16.42 6.79 17.81
C ARG A 112 -15.52 7.93 18.26
N MET A 113 -16.00 9.17 18.20
CA MET A 113 -15.30 10.37 18.68
C MET A 113 -13.87 10.54 18.11
N ASN A 114 -13.62 10.03 16.93
CA ASN A 114 -12.34 10.15 16.23
C ASN A 114 -12.38 11.31 15.21
N ILE A 115 -12.66 12.50 15.70
CA ILE A 115 -12.80 13.71 14.87
C ILE A 115 -11.52 14.08 14.13
N GLY A 116 -10.36 13.62 14.60
CA GLY A 116 -9.07 13.83 13.96
C GLY A 116 -9.02 13.40 12.49
N GLN A 117 -9.81 12.39 12.09
CA GLN A 117 -9.90 12.00 10.68
C GLN A 117 -10.54 13.08 9.79
N VAL A 118 -11.48 13.85 10.34
CA VAL A 118 -12.12 14.96 9.61
C VAL A 118 -11.15 16.13 9.47
N LEU A 119 -10.43 16.45 10.54
CA LEU A 119 -9.38 17.48 10.51
C LEU A 119 -8.26 17.10 9.53
N GLU A 120 -7.85 15.84 9.51
CA GLU A 120 -6.85 15.32 8.58
C GLU A 120 -7.28 15.49 7.11
N VAL A 121 -8.53 15.21 6.78
CA VAL A 121 -9.04 15.35 5.41
C VAL A 121 -9.04 16.82 4.96
N HIS A 122 -9.45 17.73 5.82
CA HIS A 122 -9.46 19.17 5.49
C HIS A 122 -8.04 19.71 5.31
N LEU A 123 -7.14 19.36 6.23
CA LEU A 123 -5.74 19.77 6.13
C LEU A 123 -5.07 19.17 4.89
N GLY A 124 -5.33 17.89 4.60
CA GLY A 124 -4.80 17.22 3.41
C GLY A 124 -5.31 17.83 2.11
N LEU A 125 -6.55 18.32 2.09
CA LEU A 125 -7.09 19.06 0.94
C LEU A 125 -6.32 20.37 0.74
N ALA A 126 -6.14 21.17 1.80
CA ALA A 126 -5.39 22.42 1.71
C ALA A 126 -3.95 22.18 1.21
N LEU A 127 -3.24 21.23 1.81
CA LEU A 127 -1.86 20.93 1.44
C LEU A 127 -1.71 20.40 0.00
N GLY A 128 -2.70 19.70 -0.52
CA GLY A 128 -2.71 19.21 -1.89
C GLY A 128 -2.78 20.31 -2.96
N PHE A 129 -3.23 21.52 -2.59
CA PHE A 129 -3.30 22.69 -3.46
C PHE A 129 -2.20 23.72 -3.17
N MET A 130 -1.46 23.55 -2.08
CA MET A 130 -0.32 24.40 -1.75
C MET A 130 0.95 23.89 -2.42
N LYS A 131 1.84 24.80 -2.75
CA LYS A 131 3.18 24.48 -3.22
C LYS A 131 4.20 24.88 -2.18
N ASP A 132 5.30 24.16 -2.09
CA ASP A 132 6.40 24.56 -1.24
C ASP A 132 7.17 25.78 -1.82
N GLU A 133 8.16 26.26 -1.08
CA GLU A 133 8.98 27.42 -1.48
C GLU A 133 9.75 27.17 -2.80
N ASP A 134 10.01 25.91 -3.14
CA ASP A 134 10.68 25.47 -4.36
C ASP A 134 9.70 25.24 -5.53
N GLY A 135 8.38 25.32 -5.27
CA GLY A 135 7.32 25.13 -6.25
C GLY A 135 6.99 23.67 -6.52
N ASP A 136 7.47 22.76 -5.66
CA ASP A 136 7.21 21.33 -5.73
C ASP A 136 5.85 20.96 -5.10
N ASP A 137 5.18 19.98 -5.64
CA ASP A 137 3.92 19.45 -5.10
C ASP A 137 4.26 18.52 -3.91
N GLY A 138 4.01 18.94 -2.68
CA GLY A 138 4.25 18.08 -1.52
C GLY A 138 4.61 18.82 -0.24
N VAL A 139 3.79 19.77 0.15
CA VAL A 139 3.93 20.45 1.45
C VAL A 139 3.61 19.47 2.57
N TYR A 140 4.50 19.40 3.56
CA TYR A 140 4.33 18.58 4.77
C TYR A 140 4.22 19.48 5.99
N ILE A 141 3.33 19.11 6.91
CA ILE A 141 3.20 19.78 8.20
C ILE A 141 3.56 18.80 9.30
N GLU A 142 4.44 19.25 10.18
CA GLU A 142 4.81 18.52 11.40
C GLU A 142 4.09 19.13 12.59
N THR A 143 3.40 18.30 13.37
CA THR A 143 2.72 18.71 14.61
C THR A 143 3.15 17.83 15.77
N PRO A 144 3.27 18.38 17.02
CA PRO A 144 3.49 17.58 18.22
C PRO A 144 2.35 16.60 18.47
N VAL A 145 2.66 15.43 19.04
CA VAL A 145 1.67 14.36 19.28
C VAL A 145 0.53 14.81 20.20
N PHE A 146 0.82 15.67 21.18
CA PHE A 146 -0.13 16.19 22.16
C PHE A 146 -0.32 17.69 22.03
N ASP A 147 -0.36 18.19 20.82
CA ASP A 147 -0.68 19.57 20.57
C ASP A 147 -2.19 19.80 20.77
N SER A 148 -2.53 20.69 21.68
CA SER A 148 -3.92 21.09 21.92
C SER A 148 -4.34 22.29 21.07
N GLY A 149 -3.44 22.79 20.23
CA GLY A 149 -3.60 24.04 19.52
C GLY A 149 -3.54 25.25 20.45
N ASP A 150 -3.34 26.43 19.90
CA ASP A 150 -3.45 27.68 20.67
C ASP A 150 -4.92 28.02 20.87
N LYS A 151 -5.37 27.92 22.14
CA LYS A 151 -6.77 28.19 22.50
C LYS A 151 -7.16 29.65 22.34
N GLU A 152 -6.19 30.56 22.35
CA GLU A 152 -6.43 31.98 22.16
C GLU A 152 -6.73 32.34 20.71
N SER A 153 -6.15 31.59 19.77
CA SER A 153 -6.37 31.74 18.32
C SER A 153 -7.44 30.82 17.72
N GLY A 154 -8.16 30.06 18.55
CA GLY A 154 -9.26 29.19 18.10
C GLY A 154 -8.89 27.72 17.92
N GLY A 155 -7.66 27.32 18.26
CA GLY A 155 -7.18 25.94 18.21
C GLY A 155 -6.93 25.41 16.80
N HIS A 156 -6.85 24.09 16.68
CA HIS A 156 -6.56 23.42 15.40
C HIS A 156 -7.56 23.74 14.27
N GLU A 157 -8.83 23.95 14.62
CA GLU A 157 -9.87 24.25 13.62
C GLU A 157 -9.60 25.59 12.93
N ALA A 158 -9.20 26.61 13.68
CA ALA A 158 -8.84 27.92 13.12
C ALA A 158 -7.62 27.82 12.21
N THR A 159 -6.57 27.14 12.67
CA THR A 159 -5.34 26.93 11.87
C THR A 159 -5.63 26.22 10.55
N ILE A 160 -6.45 25.17 10.57
CA ILE A 160 -6.82 24.43 9.34
C ILE A 160 -7.65 25.32 8.41
N LYS A 161 -8.52 26.16 8.97
CA LYS A 161 -9.30 27.12 8.20
C LYS A 161 -8.40 28.15 7.50
N ASP A 162 -7.39 28.67 8.18
CA ASP A 162 -6.41 29.59 7.60
C ASP A 162 -5.68 28.94 6.42
N TYR A 163 -5.27 27.67 6.56
CA TYR A 163 -4.65 26.92 5.43
C TYR A 163 -5.62 26.68 4.27
N LEU A 164 -6.89 26.44 4.54
CA LEU A 164 -7.89 26.29 3.48
C LEU A 164 -8.10 27.62 2.73
N GLU A 165 -8.19 28.74 3.45
CA GLU A 165 -8.31 30.08 2.85
C GLU A 165 -7.06 30.43 2.01
N GLU A 166 -5.86 30.07 2.47
CA GLU A 166 -4.61 30.25 1.71
C GLU A 166 -4.59 29.38 0.45
N ALA A 167 -5.13 28.17 0.50
CA ALA A 167 -5.28 27.26 -0.63
C ALA A 167 -6.42 27.66 -1.60
N GLY A 168 -7.24 28.66 -1.23
CA GLY A 168 -8.31 29.19 -2.08
C GLY A 168 -9.68 28.55 -1.87
N PHE A 169 -9.94 27.92 -0.71
CA PHE A 169 -11.23 27.30 -0.32
C PHE A 169 -12.00 28.10 0.70
#